data_04f921d9b2479dbe548262b540612127
#
_entry.id   04f921d9b2479dbe548262b540612127
#
_cell.length_a   1.000
_cell.length_b   1.000
_cell.length_c   1.000
_cell.angle_alpha   90.00
_cell.angle_beta   90.00
_cell.angle_gamma   90.00
#
_symmetry.space_group_name_H-M   'P 1'
#
loop_
_entity.id
_entity.type
_entity.pdbx_description
1 polymer ?
#
loop_
_entity_poly.entity_id
_entity_poly.type
_entity_poly.pdbx_seq_one_letter_code
_entity_poly.pdbx_strand_id
1 'polypeptide(L)'
;MKLTSIASGSSGNCIYVGSDEANILVDAGISGKKIENGLKELSVEPKSLDGILVTHEHIDHVAGLGVMARRYHLPLYMTEKTAQAVCNIKSVGKIDHELFQVITPDRPFRIRDITIDATSIWHDAADPVCYTMESGGVRASIATDMGNYHEGIVEKLKGSDILFIEANHDINMLQVGPYPYYLKRRILSNRGHLSNERSGQLLCDIMTENTREVFLGHLRK
;
A
#
# COMPACT_ATOMS: atom_id res chain seq x y z
N MET A 1 -14.34 0.76 10.81
CA MET A 1 -13.46 0.70 9.62
C MET A 1 -13.40 -0.73 9.10
N LYS A 2 -13.33 -0.94 7.78
CA LYS A 2 -13.17 -2.25 7.12
C LYS A 2 -11.88 -2.22 6.30
N LEU A 3 -11.11 -3.30 6.30
CA LEU A 3 -9.94 -3.48 5.45
C LEU A 3 -10.03 -4.82 4.75
N THR A 4 -9.85 -4.86 3.43
CA THR A 4 -9.90 -6.10 2.66
C THR A 4 -8.87 -6.07 1.54
N SER A 5 -8.05 -7.10 1.44
CA SER A 5 -7.12 -7.28 0.33
C SER A 5 -7.87 -7.82 -0.89
N ILE A 6 -7.99 -7.00 -1.94
CA ILE A 6 -8.47 -7.44 -3.25
C ILE A 6 -7.37 -8.23 -3.96
N ALA A 7 -6.14 -7.80 -3.82
CA ALA A 7 -4.95 -8.48 -4.31
C ALA A 7 -3.73 -8.09 -3.47
N SER A 8 -2.80 -9.02 -3.26
CA SER A 8 -1.53 -8.74 -2.60
C SER A 8 -0.44 -9.69 -3.09
N GLY A 9 0.71 -9.13 -3.44
CA GLY A 9 1.91 -9.85 -3.90
C GLY A 9 2.55 -9.20 -5.13
N SER A 10 3.66 -9.73 -5.56
CA SER A 10 4.47 -9.21 -6.68
C SER A 10 3.76 -9.21 -8.05
N SER A 11 2.56 -9.73 -8.16
CA SER A 11 1.71 -9.68 -9.36
C SER A 11 0.66 -8.56 -9.34
N GLY A 12 0.56 -7.85 -8.23
CA GLY A 12 -0.28 -6.67 -8.07
C GLY A 12 -0.90 -6.56 -6.69
N ASN A 13 -0.94 -5.33 -6.19
CA ASN A 13 -1.46 -4.95 -4.88
C ASN A 13 -2.66 -4.03 -5.04
N CYS A 14 -3.71 -4.28 -4.30
CA CYS A 14 -4.90 -3.45 -4.22
C CYS A 14 -5.65 -3.78 -2.93
N ILE A 15 -5.71 -2.83 -2.03
CA ILE A 15 -6.35 -3.00 -0.73
C ILE A 15 -7.51 -2.03 -0.63
N TYR A 16 -8.67 -2.53 -0.28
CA TYR A 16 -9.86 -1.70 0.00
C TYR A 16 -9.89 -1.33 1.47
N VAL A 17 -10.15 -0.05 1.74
CA VAL A 17 -10.41 0.49 3.07
C VAL A 17 -11.71 1.27 3.04
N GLY A 18 -12.64 0.92 3.92
CA GLY A 18 -13.94 1.58 4.04
C GLY A 18 -14.24 2.00 5.48
N SER A 19 -14.89 3.14 5.62
CA SER A 19 -15.52 3.62 6.85
C SER A 19 -17.04 3.70 6.67
N ASP A 20 -17.72 4.42 7.53
CA ASP A 20 -19.16 4.68 7.38
C ASP A 20 -19.45 5.69 6.26
N GLU A 21 -18.49 6.60 5.94
CA GLU A 21 -18.66 7.67 4.96
C GLU A 21 -17.70 7.60 3.77
N ALA A 22 -16.62 6.81 3.85
CA ALA A 22 -15.58 6.78 2.85
C ALA A 22 -15.28 5.39 2.31
N ASN A 23 -14.92 5.35 1.01
CA ASN A 23 -14.43 4.17 0.31
C ASN A 23 -13.12 4.51 -0.40
N ILE A 24 -12.02 3.89 -0.01
CA ILE A 24 -10.67 4.21 -0.51
C ILE A 24 -10.00 2.93 -1.01
N LEU A 25 -9.20 3.04 -2.05
CA LEU A 25 -8.21 2.02 -2.40
C LEU A 25 -6.82 2.46 -1.94
N VAL A 26 -6.03 1.52 -1.46
CA VAL A 26 -4.58 1.66 -1.32
C VAL A 26 -3.95 0.79 -2.40
N ASP A 27 -3.29 1.46 -3.34
CA ASP A 27 -2.77 0.95 -4.59
C ASP A 27 -3.82 0.40 -5.57
N ALA A 28 -3.44 0.34 -6.83
CA ALA A 28 -4.22 -0.17 -7.95
C ALA A 28 -3.33 -1.00 -8.89
N GLY A 29 -2.60 -1.96 -8.33
CA GLY A 29 -1.56 -2.73 -9.02
C GLY A 29 -2.05 -3.86 -9.91
N ILE A 30 -3.37 -4.10 -9.98
CA ILE A 30 -4.00 -5.07 -10.86
C ILE A 30 -4.87 -4.36 -11.90
N SER A 31 -5.30 -5.08 -12.95
CA SER A 31 -6.11 -4.45 -14.01
C SER A 31 -7.42 -3.87 -13.45
N GLY A 32 -7.88 -2.75 -14.04
CA GLY A 32 -9.14 -2.10 -13.63
C GLY A 32 -10.32 -3.08 -13.55
N LYS A 33 -10.43 -4.03 -14.50
CA LYS A 33 -11.48 -5.07 -14.47
C LYS A 33 -11.38 -5.97 -13.22
N LYS A 34 -10.17 -6.33 -12.79
CA LYS A 34 -9.98 -7.12 -11.56
C LYS A 34 -10.33 -6.31 -10.32
N ILE A 35 -9.99 -5.01 -10.30
CA ILE A 35 -10.38 -4.09 -9.23
C ILE A 35 -11.90 -4.00 -9.14
N GLU A 36 -12.58 -3.75 -10.26
CA GLU A 36 -14.05 -3.69 -10.34
C GLU A 36 -14.72 -4.98 -9.84
N ASN A 37 -14.19 -6.14 -10.22
CA ASN A 37 -14.70 -7.42 -9.75
C ASN A 37 -14.51 -7.58 -8.23
N GLY A 38 -13.33 -7.24 -7.69
CA GLY A 38 -13.08 -7.30 -6.25
C GLY A 38 -14.00 -6.35 -5.46
N LEU A 39 -14.21 -5.12 -5.94
CA LEU A 39 -15.15 -4.18 -5.33
C LEU A 39 -16.59 -4.72 -5.37
N LYS A 40 -16.99 -5.36 -6.47
CA LYS A 40 -18.32 -5.98 -6.59
C LYS A 40 -18.52 -7.10 -5.57
N GLU A 41 -17.50 -7.93 -5.33
CA GLU A 41 -17.56 -8.97 -4.28
C GLU A 41 -17.75 -8.37 -2.88
N LEU A 42 -17.24 -7.16 -2.66
CA LEU A 42 -17.43 -6.39 -1.43
C LEU A 42 -18.74 -5.60 -1.39
N SER A 43 -19.56 -5.67 -2.45
CA SER A 43 -20.76 -4.85 -2.63
C SER A 43 -20.49 -3.35 -2.65
N VAL A 44 -19.32 -2.95 -3.16
CA VAL A 44 -18.89 -1.56 -3.32
C VAL A 44 -18.95 -1.17 -4.80
N GLU A 45 -19.68 -0.12 -5.11
CA GLU A 45 -19.74 0.43 -6.47
C GLU A 45 -18.43 1.21 -6.76
N PRO A 46 -17.72 0.96 -7.87
CA PRO A 46 -16.47 1.66 -8.17
C PRO A 46 -16.59 3.18 -8.21
N LYS A 47 -17.76 3.70 -8.58
CA LYS A 47 -18.05 5.15 -8.60
C LYS A 47 -18.26 5.77 -7.21
N SER A 48 -18.42 4.94 -6.16
CA SER A 48 -18.52 5.40 -4.78
C SER A 48 -17.15 5.50 -4.09
N LEU A 49 -16.06 5.20 -4.80
CA LEU A 49 -14.72 5.42 -4.29
C LEU A 49 -14.44 6.92 -4.15
N ASP A 50 -13.88 7.33 -3.03
CA ASP A 50 -13.49 8.71 -2.75
C ASP A 50 -12.04 9.01 -3.16
N GLY A 51 -11.25 7.99 -3.51
CA GLY A 51 -9.90 8.15 -4.02
C GLY A 51 -9.04 6.90 -3.96
N ILE A 52 -7.83 7.04 -4.49
CA ILE A 52 -6.80 6.00 -4.45
C ILE A 52 -5.56 6.59 -3.79
N LEU A 53 -5.12 5.98 -2.69
CA LEU A 53 -3.81 6.23 -2.09
C LEU A 53 -2.78 5.39 -2.83
N VAL A 54 -1.66 5.98 -3.23
CA VAL A 54 -0.58 5.26 -3.92
C VAL A 54 0.65 5.26 -3.03
N THR A 55 1.15 4.07 -2.70
CA THR A 55 2.33 3.91 -1.86
C THR A 55 3.61 4.29 -2.59
N HIS A 56 3.75 3.85 -3.84
CA HIS A 56 4.88 4.14 -4.72
C HIS A 56 4.56 3.75 -6.19
N GLU A 57 5.45 4.04 -7.12
CA GLU A 57 5.21 3.95 -8.56
C GLU A 57 5.46 2.58 -9.21
N HIS A 58 5.88 1.54 -8.48
CA HIS A 58 6.11 0.23 -9.11
C HIS A 58 4.85 -0.31 -9.78
N ILE A 59 5.03 -1.03 -10.90
CA ILE A 59 3.91 -1.42 -11.76
C ILE A 59 2.87 -2.31 -11.06
N ASP A 60 3.30 -3.13 -10.12
CA ASP A 60 2.44 -3.96 -9.28
C ASP A 60 1.67 -3.16 -8.20
N HIS A 61 1.83 -1.83 -8.18
CA HIS A 61 1.05 -0.90 -7.37
C HIS A 61 0.21 0.07 -8.21
N VAL A 62 0.55 0.26 -9.50
CA VAL A 62 -0.10 1.28 -10.35
C VAL A 62 -0.64 0.78 -11.69
N ALA A 63 -0.55 -0.52 -12.02
CA ALA A 63 -0.94 -1.04 -13.34
C ALA A 63 -2.36 -0.68 -13.77
N GLY A 64 -3.33 -0.66 -12.86
CA GLY A 64 -4.72 -0.27 -13.11
C GLY A 64 -5.05 1.18 -12.81
N LEU A 65 -4.12 1.94 -12.21
CA LEU A 65 -4.35 3.27 -11.68
C LEU A 65 -4.96 4.22 -12.70
N GLY A 66 -4.35 4.32 -13.89
CA GLY A 66 -4.82 5.22 -14.93
C GLY A 66 -6.19 4.84 -15.47
N VAL A 67 -6.52 3.54 -15.52
CA VAL A 67 -7.86 3.07 -15.95
C VAL A 67 -8.91 3.49 -14.93
N MET A 68 -8.66 3.27 -13.63
CA MET A 68 -9.58 3.64 -12.56
C MET A 68 -9.76 5.15 -12.48
N ALA A 69 -8.66 5.90 -12.52
CA ALA A 69 -8.69 7.37 -12.47
C ALA A 69 -9.55 7.96 -13.60
N ARG A 70 -9.29 7.58 -14.85
CA ARG A 70 -10.03 8.10 -16.01
C ARG A 70 -11.49 7.67 -16.04
N ARG A 71 -11.79 6.41 -15.69
CA ARG A 71 -13.14 5.85 -15.79
C ARG A 71 -14.09 6.42 -14.74
N TYR A 72 -13.58 6.65 -13.53
CA TYR A 72 -14.39 7.04 -12.38
C TYR A 72 -14.06 8.43 -11.85
N HIS A 73 -13.14 9.14 -12.53
CA HIS A 73 -12.70 10.49 -12.15
C HIS A 73 -12.21 10.56 -10.69
N LEU A 74 -11.38 9.58 -10.29
CA LEU A 74 -10.94 9.42 -8.91
C LEU A 74 -9.73 10.28 -8.59
N PRO A 75 -9.73 11.00 -7.46
CA PRO A 75 -8.55 11.64 -6.91
C PRO A 75 -7.47 10.61 -6.55
N LEU A 76 -6.20 10.95 -6.84
CA LEU A 76 -5.03 10.10 -6.63
C LEU A 76 -4.10 10.79 -5.62
N TYR A 77 -3.96 10.22 -4.45
CA TYR A 77 -3.15 10.77 -3.36
C TYR A 77 -1.79 10.09 -3.33
N MET A 78 -0.74 10.85 -3.52
CA MET A 78 0.64 10.35 -3.52
C MET A 78 1.64 11.47 -3.32
N THR A 79 2.88 11.15 -3.00
CA THR A 79 3.96 12.14 -2.91
C THR A 79 4.26 12.75 -4.29
N GLU A 80 4.83 13.93 -4.32
CA GLU A 80 5.15 14.63 -5.57
C GLU A 80 6.07 13.81 -6.48
N LYS A 81 7.11 13.18 -5.91
CA LYS A 81 8.05 12.37 -6.69
C LYS A 81 7.40 11.10 -7.23
N THR A 82 6.54 10.47 -6.46
CA THR A 82 5.73 9.33 -6.93
C THR A 82 4.82 9.75 -8.08
N ALA A 83 4.16 10.91 -8.00
CA ALA A 83 3.32 11.43 -9.07
C ALA A 83 4.12 11.68 -10.36
N GLN A 84 5.29 12.31 -10.24
CA GLN A 84 6.21 12.52 -11.37
C GLN A 84 6.66 11.19 -11.99
N ALA A 85 6.98 10.18 -11.17
CA ALA A 85 7.37 8.87 -11.65
C ALA A 85 6.21 8.14 -12.35
N VAL A 86 4.99 8.16 -11.77
CA VAL A 86 3.77 7.59 -12.36
C VAL A 86 3.47 8.18 -13.73
N CYS A 87 3.61 9.51 -13.90
CA CYS A 87 3.40 10.19 -15.19
C CYS A 87 4.35 9.70 -16.30
N ASN A 88 5.50 9.15 -15.95
CA ASN A 88 6.47 8.61 -16.90
C ASN A 88 6.20 7.14 -17.29
N ILE A 89 5.25 6.46 -16.65
CA ILE A 89 4.91 5.06 -16.93
C ILE A 89 3.93 4.98 -18.09
N LYS A 90 4.41 4.63 -19.27
CA LYS A 90 3.60 4.56 -20.51
C LYS A 90 2.36 3.66 -20.39
N SER A 91 2.47 2.54 -19.67
CA SER A 91 1.36 1.58 -19.49
C SER A 91 0.21 2.09 -18.63
N VAL A 92 0.46 3.03 -17.73
CA VAL A 92 -0.58 3.70 -16.93
C VAL A 92 -1.41 4.65 -17.82
N GLY A 93 -0.78 5.22 -18.83
CA GLY A 93 -1.40 6.16 -19.75
C GLY A 93 -1.56 7.55 -19.15
N LYS A 94 -2.05 8.49 -19.95
CA LYS A 94 -2.23 9.87 -19.49
C LYS A 94 -3.35 9.97 -18.44
N ILE A 95 -3.07 10.68 -17.36
CA ILE A 95 -4.02 11.01 -16.28
C ILE A 95 -4.15 12.54 -16.25
N ASP A 96 -5.36 13.05 -16.02
CA ASP A 96 -5.61 14.49 -15.91
C ASP A 96 -4.95 15.04 -14.64
N HIS A 97 -4.24 16.16 -14.78
CA HIS A 97 -3.45 16.73 -13.69
C HIS A 97 -4.28 17.09 -12.46
N GLU A 98 -5.53 17.48 -12.66
CA GLU A 98 -6.46 17.84 -11.58
C GLU A 98 -6.78 16.66 -10.62
N LEU A 99 -6.59 15.42 -11.06
CA LEU A 99 -6.82 14.23 -10.24
C LEU A 99 -5.68 13.98 -9.26
N PHE A 100 -4.48 14.54 -9.48
CA PHE A 100 -3.36 14.36 -8.56
C PHE A 100 -3.51 15.25 -7.33
N GLN A 101 -3.58 14.61 -6.17
CA GLN A 101 -3.58 15.25 -4.86
C GLN A 101 -2.24 14.96 -4.19
N VAL A 102 -1.33 15.93 -4.27
CA VAL A 102 0.01 15.77 -3.69
C VAL A 102 -0.06 15.80 -2.17
N ILE A 103 0.45 14.74 -1.56
CA ILE A 103 0.58 14.62 -0.10
C ILE A 103 2.04 14.82 0.32
N THR A 104 2.21 15.21 1.57
CA THR A 104 3.54 15.33 2.20
C THR A 104 3.62 14.32 3.35
N PRO A 105 4.64 13.46 3.41
CA PRO A 105 4.84 12.56 4.54
C PRO A 105 4.84 13.31 5.87
N ASP A 106 4.33 12.68 6.92
CA ASP A 106 4.17 13.21 8.28
C ASP A 106 3.30 14.48 8.38
N ARG A 107 2.46 14.72 7.37
CA ARG A 107 1.40 15.73 7.39
C ARG A 107 0.04 15.07 7.15
N PRO A 108 -0.72 14.79 8.20
CA PRO A 108 -2.02 14.15 8.08
C PRO A 108 -3.00 14.96 7.22
N PHE A 109 -3.82 14.26 6.45
CA PHE A 109 -4.90 14.82 5.65
C PHE A 109 -6.17 13.99 5.85
N ARG A 110 -7.29 14.42 5.27
CA ARG A 110 -8.57 13.73 5.42
C ARG A 110 -9.22 13.43 4.08
N ILE A 111 -9.83 12.25 4.02
CA ILE A 111 -10.80 11.89 2.99
C ILE A 111 -12.08 11.52 3.73
N ARG A 112 -13.13 12.33 3.60
CA ARG A 112 -14.36 12.21 4.37
C ARG A 112 -14.08 12.16 5.88
N ASP A 113 -14.48 11.06 6.53
CA ASP A 113 -14.30 10.80 7.96
C ASP A 113 -12.97 10.11 8.31
N ILE A 114 -12.19 9.68 7.30
CA ILE A 114 -10.89 9.04 7.52
C ILE A 114 -9.78 10.08 7.60
N THR A 115 -9.07 10.11 8.72
CA THR A 115 -7.79 10.82 8.84
C THR A 115 -6.67 9.90 8.40
N ILE A 116 -5.79 10.38 7.52
CA ILE A 116 -4.72 9.58 6.87
C ILE A 116 -3.39 10.24 7.15
N ASP A 117 -2.43 9.45 7.61
CA ASP A 117 -1.03 9.85 7.77
C ASP A 117 -0.14 8.98 6.87
N ALA A 118 0.66 9.61 6.04
CA ALA A 118 1.65 8.96 5.19
C ALA A 118 3.02 9.06 5.84
N THR A 119 3.74 7.96 5.94
CA THR A 119 5.09 7.93 6.53
C THR A 119 6.08 7.35 5.54
N SER A 120 7.22 8.03 5.33
CA SER A 120 8.26 7.57 4.41
C SER A 120 8.86 6.24 4.86
N ILE A 121 9.04 5.33 3.91
CA ILE A 121 9.64 4.00 4.13
C ILE A 121 10.89 3.81 3.27
N TRP A 122 11.68 2.79 3.59
CA TRP A 122 12.86 2.45 2.80
C TRP A 122 12.54 1.40 1.74
N HIS A 123 12.39 1.87 0.50
CA HIS A 123 12.21 1.03 -0.68
C HIS A 123 12.95 1.62 -1.87
N ASP A 124 13.15 0.85 -2.93
CA ASP A 124 13.84 1.28 -4.15
C ASP A 124 12.90 1.97 -5.15
N ALA A 125 12.13 2.92 -4.64
CA ALA A 125 11.17 3.75 -5.38
C ALA A 125 11.48 5.25 -5.23
N ALA A 126 10.75 6.11 -5.93
CA ALA A 126 11.03 7.55 -6.00
C ALA A 126 10.83 8.26 -4.66
N ASP A 127 9.71 7.96 -3.96
CA ASP A 127 9.40 8.53 -2.64
C ASP A 127 8.32 7.68 -1.94
N PRO A 128 8.67 6.45 -1.55
CA PRO A 128 7.71 5.46 -1.07
C PRO A 128 7.20 5.77 0.33
N VAL A 129 5.92 5.48 0.57
CA VAL A 129 5.24 5.71 1.85
C VAL A 129 4.41 4.49 2.27
N CYS A 130 4.23 4.32 3.58
CA CYS A 130 3.16 3.53 4.18
C CYS A 130 2.05 4.45 4.68
N TYR A 131 0.88 3.90 4.94
CA TYR A 131 -0.29 4.65 5.38
C TYR A 131 -0.83 4.15 6.71
N THR A 132 -1.14 5.09 7.60
CA THR A 132 -1.95 4.86 8.80
C THR A 132 -3.24 5.66 8.64
N MET A 133 -4.37 5.02 8.89
CA MET A 133 -5.70 5.57 8.69
C MET A 133 -6.54 5.41 9.96
N GLU A 134 -7.29 6.44 10.32
CA GLU A 134 -8.11 6.44 11.52
C GLU A 134 -9.51 6.98 11.24
N SER A 135 -10.54 6.25 11.67
CA SER A 135 -11.94 6.66 11.63
C SER A 135 -12.73 5.91 12.70
N GLY A 136 -13.64 6.62 13.39
CA GLY A 136 -14.52 6.05 14.41
C GLY A 136 -13.78 5.38 15.58
N GLY A 137 -12.57 5.87 15.93
CA GLY A 137 -11.74 5.29 16.98
C GLY A 137 -11.09 3.95 16.61
N VAL A 138 -11.11 3.55 15.34
CA VAL A 138 -10.40 2.39 14.80
C VAL A 138 -9.23 2.85 13.94
N ARG A 139 -8.06 2.29 14.18
CA ARG A 139 -6.82 2.62 13.47
C ARG A 139 -6.35 1.43 12.63
N ALA A 140 -6.13 1.65 11.35
CA ALA A 140 -5.59 0.66 10.42
C ALA A 140 -4.29 1.15 9.80
N SER A 141 -3.27 0.29 9.73
CA SER A 141 -1.99 0.59 9.09
C SER A 141 -1.67 -0.40 7.99
N ILE A 142 -1.21 0.11 6.86
CA ILE A 142 -0.79 -0.66 5.68
C ILE A 142 0.66 -0.29 5.39
N ALA A 143 1.55 -1.27 5.55
CA ALA A 143 2.99 -1.11 5.33
C ALA A 143 3.52 -2.30 4.54
N THR A 144 3.66 -2.09 3.23
CA THR A 144 4.22 -3.04 2.27
C THR A 144 5.47 -2.45 1.63
N ASP A 145 6.28 -3.31 1.02
CA ASP A 145 7.46 -2.88 0.26
C ASP A 145 8.47 -2.09 1.10
N MET A 146 8.83 -2.66 2.24
CA MET A 146 9.86 -2.14 3.11
C MET A 146 11.07 -3.06 3.13
N GLY A 147 12.25 -2.58 2.75
CA GLY A 147 13.47 -3.37 2.87
C GLY A 147 13.97 -3.47 4.31
N ASN A 148 13.69 -2.45 5.11
CA ASN A 148 13.99 -2.38 6.54
C ASN A 148 13.14 -1.28 7.19
N TYR A 149 13.14 -1.22 8.53
CA TYR A 149 12.42 -0.21 9.30
C TYR A 149 13.29 0.38 10.41
N HIS A 150 12.91 1.55 10.89
CA HIS A 150 13.54 2.27 11.99
C HIS A 150 12.49 2.59 13.07
N GLU A 151 12.93 3.09 14.21
CA GLU A 151 12.08 3.36 15.38
C GLU A 151 10.87 4.26 15.04
N GLY A 152 11.05 5.28 14.19
CA GLY A 152 9.95 6.14 13.77
C GLY A 152 8.82 5.39 13.03
N ILE A 153 9.12 4.35 12.26
CA ILE A 153 8.10 3.48 11.65
C ILE A 153 7.39 2.67 12.73
N VAL A 154 8.14 2.10 13.68
CA VAL A 154 7.58 1.36 14.81
C VAL A 154 6.58 2.24 15.58
N GLU A 155 6.96 3.47 15.92
CA GLU A 155 6.08 4.42 16.62
C GLU A 155 4.82 4.74 15.82
N LYS A 156 4.92 4.93 14.50
CA LYS A 156 3.79 5.22 13.62
C LYS A 156 2.80 4.06 13.48
N LEU A 157 3.29 2.82 13.42
CA LEU A 157 2.46 1.64 13.25
C LEU A 157 1.90 1.10 14.58
N LYS A 158 2.58 1.39 15.71
CA LYS A 158 2.23 0.88 17.03
C LYS A 158 0.82 1.29 17.45
N GLY A 159 0.11 0.33 18.03
CA GLY A 159 -1.23 0.54 18.57
C GLY A 159 -2.33 0.57 17.50
N SER A 160 -2.05 0.13 16.27
CA SER A 160 -3.09 -0.06 15.27
C SER A 160 -3.97 -1.25 15.62
N ASP A 161 -5.29 -1.09 15.45
CA ASP A 161 -6.28 -2.16 15.60
C ASP A 161 -6.15 -3.20 14.48
N ILE A 162 -5.86 -2.72 13.26
CA ILE A 162 -5.73 -3.54 12.05
C ILE A 162 -4.36 -3.26 11.42
N LEU A 163 -3.58 -4.30 11.22
CA LEU A 163 -2.25 -4.24 10.61
C LEU A 163 -2.24 -5.03 9.31
N PHE A 164 -1.80 -4.40 8.22
CA PHE A 164 -1.48 -5.07 6.96
C PHE A 164 0.02 -4.88 6.71
N ILE A 165 0.80 -5.94 6.94
CA ILE A 165 2.27 -5.89 6.97
C ILE A 165 2.85 -6.84 5.94
N GLU A 166 3.89 -6.41 5.24
CA GLU A 166 4.64 -7.25 4.33
C GLU A 166 5.30 -8.44 5.07
N ALA A 167 5.20 -9.64 4.48
CA ALA A 167 5.98 -10.82 4.86
C ALA A 167 6.44 -11.52 3.58
N ASN A 168 7.45 -10.92 2.90
CA ASN A 168 7.71 -11.20 1.51
C ASN A 168 8.35 -12.56 1.26
N HIS A 169 9.36 -12.95 2.05
CA HIS A 169 10.15 -14.14 1.75
C HIS A 169 10.78 -14.77 2.99
N ASP A 170 10.97 -16.07 2.92
CA ASP A 170 11.92 -16.80 3.78
C ASP A 170 13.34 -16.62 3.21
N ILE A 171 14.29 -16.26 4.08
CA ILE A 171 15.67 -15.94 3.68
C ILE A 171 16.35 -17.16 3.04
N ASN A 172 16.20 -18.36 3.64
CA ASN A 172 16.85 -19.58 3.16
C ASN A 172 16.24 -20.04 1.83
N MET A 173 14.90 -20.01 1.72
CA MET A 173 14.21 -20.34 0.47
C MET A 173 14.59 -19.37 -0.66
N LEU A 174 14.72 -18.09 -0.37
CA LEU A 174 15.18 -17.11 -1.36
C LEU A 174 16.61 -17.39 -1.80
N GLN A 175 17.52 -17.72 -0.86
CA GLN A 175 18.92 -17.99 -1.17
C GLN A 175 19.10 -19.21 -2.07
N VAL A 176 18.37 -20.32 -1.82
CA VAL A 176 18.45 -21.54 -2.63
C VAL A 176 17.53 -21.53 -3.85
N GLY A 177 16.57 -20.63 -3.90
CA GLY A 177 15.59 -20.52 -4.99
C GLY A 177 16.20 -20.17 -6.36
N PRO A 178 15.42 -20.27 -7.45
CA PRO A 178 15.92 -20.13 -8.82
C PRO A 178 16.21 -18.71 -9.27
N TYR A 179 15.99 -17.72 -8.41
CA TYR A 179 16.15 -16.32 -8.78
C TYR A 179 17.61 -15.96 -9.07
N PRO A 180 17.87 -15.09 -10.09
CA PRO A 180 19.21 -14.58 -10.37
C PRO A 180 19.82 -13.85 -9.16
N TYR A 181 21.13 -13.94 -9.01
CA TYR A 181 21.84 -13.38 -7.86
C TYR A 181 21.59 -11.89 -7.63
N TYR A 182 21.55 -11.08 -8.70
CA TYR A 182 21.27 -9.65 -8.58
C TYR A 182 19.87 -9.37 -7.99
N LEU A 183 18.87 -10.20 -8.34
CA LEU A 183 17.51 -10.06 -7.81
C LEU A 183 17.45 -10.46 -6.33
N LYS A 184 18.13 -11.55 -5.94
CA LYS A 184 18.25 -11.94 -4.53
C LYS A 184 18.88 -10.81 -3.70
N ARG A 185 19.96 -10.21 -4.20
CA ARG A 185 20.60 -9.06 -3.54
C ARG A 185 19.69 -7.85 -3.40
N ARG A 186 18.90 -7.53 -4.45
CA ARG A 186 17.92 -6.46 -4.40
C ARG A 186 16.89 -6.72 -3.31
N ILE A 187 16.29 -7.93 -3.29
CA ILE A 187 15.26 -8.32 -2.31
C ILE A 187 15.79 -8.22 -0.88
N LEU A 188 16.99 -8.74 -0.62
CA LEU A 188 17.63 -8.77 0.70
C LEU A 188 18.23 -7.42 1.15
N SER A 189 18.19 -6.39 0.30
CA SER A 189 18.76 -5.09 0.64
C SER A 189 17.85 -4.31 1.61
N ASN A 190 18.40 -3.31 2.29
CA ASN A 190 17.65 -2.39 3.14
C ASN A 190 16.58 -1.57 2.39
N ARG A 191 16.55 -1.65 1.06
CA ARG A 191 15.54 -1.04 0.18
C ARG A 191 14.78 -2.09 -0.64
N GLY A 192 14.91 -3.36 -0.28
CA GLY A 192 14.18 -4.46 -0.90
C GLY A 192 12.84 -4.72 -0.21
N HIS A 193 12.74 -5.89 0.41
CA HIS A 193 11.51 -6.36 1.06
C HIS A 193 11.79 -6.99 2.42
N LEU A 194 10.84 -6.91 3.35
CA LEU A 194 10.95 -7.56 4.65
C LEU A 194 10.90 -9.09 4.50
N SER A 195 11.87 -9.76 5.11
CA SER A 195 11.77 -11.19 5.31
C SER A 195 10.67 -11.53 6.33
N ASN A 196 10.20 -12.78 6.32
CA ASN A 196 9.23 -13.27 7.29
C ASN A 196 9.71 -13.07 8.75
N GLU A 197 11.01 -13.25 9.01
CA GLU A 197 11.61 -13.02 10.33
C GLU A 197 11.56 -11.55 10.73
N ARG A 198 11.95 -10.65 9.83
CA ARG A 198 11.92 -9.20 10.12
C ARG A 198 10.49 -8.69 10.27
N SER A 199 9.56 -9.22 9.50
CA SER A 199 8.13 -8.95 9.63
C SER A 199 7.60 -9.38 11.01
N GLY A 200 7.99 -10.59 11.45
CA GLY A 200 7.64 -11.08 12.78
C GLY A 200 8.21 -10.21 13.92
N GLN A 201 9.47 -9.74 13.79
CA GLN A 201 10.05 -8.80 14.76
C GLN A 201 9.30 -7.48 14.80
N LEU A 202 9.00 -6.89 13.62
CA LEU A 202 8.20 -5.67 13.54
C LEU A 202 6.84 -5.84 14.22
N LEU A 203 6.15 -6.95 13.98
CA LEU A 203 4.87 -7.24 14.60
C LEU A 203 4.99 -7.32 16.13
N CYS A 204 6.06 -7.93 16.67
CA CYS A 204 6.31 -7.95 18.11
C CYS A 204 6.48 -6.54 18.70
N ASP A 205 7.06 -5.60 17.95
CA ASP A 205 7.32 -4.24 18.41
C ASP A 205 6.07 -3.33 18.34
N ILE A 206 5.17 -3.57 17.36
CA ILE A 206 4.02 -2.69 17.09
C ILE A 206 2.69 -3.18 17.61
N MET A 207 2.51 -4.49 17.79
CA MET A 207 1.26 -5.05 18.32
C MET A 207 1.06 -4.67 19.79
N THR A 208 -0.19 -4.43 20.13
CA THR A 208 -0.62 -4.14 21.51
C THR A 208 -1.87 -4.97 21.83
N GLU A 209 -2.35 -4.89 23.05
CA GLU A 209 -3.63 -5.53 23.46
C GLU A 209 -4.84 -5.06 22.64
N ASN A 210 -4.73 -3.89 21.99
CA ASN A 210 -5.77 -3.33 21.12
C ASN A 210 -5.73 -3.89 19.69
N THR A 211 -4.64 -4.55 19.28
CA THR A 211 -4.52 -5.11 17.93
C THR A 211 -5.47 -6.29 17.76
N ARG A 212 -6.41 -6.17 16.82
CA ARG A 212 -7.50 -7.12 16.58
C ARG A 212 -7.23 -8.03 15.41
N GLU A 213 -6.62 -7.47 14.33
CA GLU A 213 -6.39 -8.20 13.09
C GLU A 213 -5.01 -7.89 12.52
N VAL A 214 -4.35 -8.93 12.03
CA VAL A 214 -3.07 -8.84 11.32
C VAL A 214 -3.19 -9.60 10.00
N PHE A 215 -2.95 -8.89 8.91
CA PHE A 215 -2.84 -9.44 7.57
C PHE A 215 -1.37 -9.47 7.17
N LEU A 216 -0.89 -10.62 6.74
CA LEU A 216 0.41 -10.75 6.11
C LEU A 216 0.23 -10.66 4.60
N GLY A 217 0.81 -9.63 4.02
CA GLY A 217 0.68 -9.34 2.59
C GLY A 217 2.00 -9.38 1.84
N HIS A 218 1.91 -9.13 0.53
CA HIS A 218 3.04 -9.09 -0.39
C HIS A 218 3.92 -10.34 -0.35
N LEU A 219 3.27 -11.51 -0.19
CA LEU A 219 3.92 -12.80 -0.14
C LEU A 219 4.55 -13.14 -1.49
N ARG A 220 5.78 -13.62 -1.47
CA ARG A 220 6.48 -14.13 -2.65
C ARG A 220 6.31 -15.64 -2.76
N LYS A 221 5.97 -16.09 -3.98
CA LYS A 221 5.87 -17.52 -4.31
C LYS A 221 7.23 -18.09 -4.69
#